data_0687796998fd0666d43f418b23d4e813
#
_entry.id   0687796998fd0666d43f418b23d4e813
#
_cell.length_a   1.000
_cell.length_b   1.000
_cell.length_c   1.000
_cell.angle_alpha   90.00
_cell.angle_beta   90.00
_cell.angle_gamma   90.00
#
_symmetry.space_group_name_H-M   'P 1'
#
loop_
_entity.id
_entity.type
_entity.pdbx_description
1 polymer ?
#
loop_
_entity_poly.entity_id
_entity_poly.type
_entity_poly.pdbx_seq_one_letter_code
_entity_poly.pdbx_strand_id
1 'polypeptide(L)'
;PKPPAPPPKPQEPLPYKYQRQPFPAEELAHWKQYGIDAETLNRYGVVSLAEYCGISNSGHTFTLRSSPSEPMFGYVRQSGIKIYRPKSQSRFLFGGNFNGYYCFGLEQLPVAGNTLIITGGEKDVLSLAAHGFPAICFGSETARIPHKQIEELTQRFRNIVLLYDMDATGKKHALALQQELRAYNVGRLELPLPGTKQEKDISDYFRLGHTATEFRKLMPRPKVQQYIQHKSGKTIKY
;
A
#
# COMPACT_ATOMS: atom_id res chain seq x y z
N PRO A 1 -4.46 -37.94 -8.93
CA PRO A 1 -4.20 -36.55 -8.74
C PRO A 1 -3.86 -35.93 -10.10
N LYS A 2 -4.60 -34.87 -10.51
CA LYS A 2 -4.24 -34.08 -11.71
C LYS A 2 -2.91 -33.41 -11.46
N PRO A 3 -1.98 -33.38 -12.43
CA PRO A 3 -0.74 -32.63 -12.30
C PRO A 3 -1.06 -31.13 -12.08
N PRO A 4 -0.24 -30.40 -11.31
CA PRO A 4 -0.42 -28.97 -11.10
C PRO A 4 -0.43 -28.25 -12.45
N ALA A 5 -1.33 -27.27 -12.60
CA ALA A 5 -1.39 -26.48 -13.81
C ALA A 5 -0.03 -25.80 -14.07
N PRO A 6 0.43 -25.74 -15.32
CA PRO A 6 1.68 -25.06 -15.65
C PRO A 6 1.62 -23.61 -15.20
N PRO A 7 2.75 -23.03 -14.76
CA PRO A 7 2.79 -21.62 -14.38
C PRO A 7 2.32 -20.74 -15.55
N PRO A 8 1.56 -19.68 -15.30
CA PRO A 8 1.10 -18.78 -16.35
C PRO A 8 2.32 -18.24 -17.12
N LYS A 9 2.23 -18.24 -18.46
CA LYS A 9 3.26 -17.67 -19.31
C LYS A 9 3.45 -16.19 -18.93
N PRO A 10 4.71 -15.68 -18.90
CA PRO A 10 4.96 -14.27 -18.73
C PRO A 10 4.14 -13.49 -19.79
N GLN A 11 3.25 -12.62 -19.35
CA GLN A 11 2.52 -11.75 -20.27
C GLN A 11 3.48 -10.66 -20.76
N GLU A 12 3.45 -10.37 -22.06
CA GLU A 12 4.21 -9.25 -22.59
C GLU A 12 3.76 -7.94 -21.96
N PRO A 13 4.69 -6.98 -21.71
CA PRO A 13 4.34 -5.69 -21.15
C PRO A 13 3.29 -5.01 -22.04
N LEU A 14 2.19 -4.53 -21.44
CA LEU A 14 1.18 -3.77 -22.18
C LEU A 14 1.78 -2.42 -22.60
N PRO A 15 1.86 -2.12 -23.92
CA PRO A 15 2.32 -0.82 -24.39
C PRO A 15 1.46 0.30 -23.81
N TYR A 16 2.09 1.33 -23.33
CA TYR A 16 1.41 2.50 -22.78
C TYR A 16 2.22 3.77 -23.02
N LYS A 17 1.51 4.90 -23.05
CA LYS A 17 2.09 6.25 -23.04
C LYS A 17 1.30 7.11 -22.08
N TYR A 18 1.95 8.08 -21.46
CA TYR A 18 1.27 9.06 -20.63
C TYR A 18 1.94 10.43 -20.71
N GLN A 19 1.15 11.45 -20.51
CA GLN A 19 1.59 12.83 -20.41
C GLN A 19 1.36 13.32 -18.98
N ARG A 20 2.43 13.80 -18.34
CA ARG A 20 2.37 14.44 -17.03
C ARG A 20 1.92 15.88 -17.16
N GLN A 21 1.32 16.40 -16.09
CA GLN A 21 1.06 17.82 -15.92
C GLN A 21 1.44 18.23 -14.49
N PRO A 22 1.66 19.53 -14.23
CA PRO A 22 1.70 20.03 -12.85
C PRO A 22 0.39 19.70 -12.13
N PHE A 23 0.46 19.44 -10.83
CA PHE A 23 -0.77 19.23 -10.05
C PHE A 23 -1.61 20.52 -10.02
N PRO A 24 -2.84 20.52 -10.56
CA PRO A 24 -3.77 21.62 -10.34
C PRO A 24 -4.13 21.77 -8.87
N ALA A 25 -4.58 22.96 -8.47
CA ALA A 25 -4.92 23.26 -7.07
C ALA A 25 -6.00 22.32 -6.51
N GLU A 26 -6.98 21.95 -7.32
CA GLU A 26 -8.07 21.04 -6.95
C GLU A 26 -7.56 19.62 -6.68
N GLU A 27 -6.56 19.17 -7.44
CA GLU A 27 -5.94 17.87 -7.23
C GLU A 27 -5.08 17.87 -5.95
N LEU A 28 -4.34 18.94 -5.67
CA LEU A 28 -3.62 19.08 -4.40
C LEU A 28 -4.60 19.13 -3.22
N ALA A 29 -5.74 19.81 -3.36
CA ALA A 29 -6.79 19.82 -2.35
C ALA A 29 -7.39 18.44 -2.12
N HIS A 30 -7.56 17.62 -3.19
CA HIS A 30 -7.98 16.22 -3.08
C HIS A 30 -7.01 15.39 -2.22
N TRP A 31 -5.71 15.56 -2.39
CA TRP A 31 -4.73 14.83 -1.59
C TRP A 31 -4.61 15.38 -0.17
N LYS A 32 -4.69 16.70 -0.01
CA LYS A 32 -4.59 17.39 1.28
C LYS A 32 -5.65 16.95 2.29
N GLN A 33 -6.87 16.58 1.84
CA GLN A 33 -7.91 16.08 2.74
C GLN A 33 -7.49 14.81 3.52
N TYR A 34 -6.52 14.05 2.99
CA TYR A 34 -5.94 12.85 3.62
C TYR A 34 -4.60 13.16 4.33
N GLY A 35 -4.26 14.44 4.50
CA GLY A 35 -2.98 14.88 5.05
C GLY A 35 -1.80 14.78 4.09
N ILE A 36 -2.04 14.39 2.84
CA ILE A 36 -0.99 14.17 1.83
C ILE A 36 -0.65 15.49 1.15
N ASP A 37 0.59 15.93 1.27
CA ASP A 37 1.12 17.13 0.64
C ASP A 37 1.89 16.84 -0.66
N ALA A 38 2.28 17.91 -1.37
CA ALA A 38 3.02 17.80 -2.62
C ALA A 38 4.41 17.16 -2.43
N GLU A 39 5.05 17.36 -1.28
CA GLU A 39 6.33 16.75 -0.97
C GLU A 39 6.20 15.23 -0.85
N THR A 40 5.18 14.75 -0.15
CA THR A 40 4.87 13.32 -0.04
C THR A 40 4.57 12.72 -1.41
N LEU A 41 3.74 13.36 -2.24
CA LEU A 41 3.45 12.90 -3.60
C LEU A 41 4.73 12.76 -4.42
N ASN A 42 5.59 13.77 -4.42
CA ASN A 42 6.85 13.75 -5.14
C ASN A 42 7.79 12.65 -4.65
N ARG A 43 7.97 12.51 -3.32
CA ARG A 43 8.82 11.50 -2.69
C ARG A 43 8.41 10.07 -3.08
N TYR A 44 7.13 9.82 -3.29
CA TYR A 44 6.58 8.52 -3.65
C TYR A 44 6.38 8.34 -5.16
N GLY A 45 6.85 9.27 -6.00
CA GLY A 45 6.76 9.19 -7.45
C GLY A 45 5.33 9.27 -7.98
N VAL A 46 4.43 9.96 -7.26
CA VAL A 46 3.05 10.20 -7.71
C VAL A 46 3.05 11.41 -8.63
N VAL A 47 2.37 11.29 -9.76
CA VAL A 47 2.27 12.35 -10.77
C VAL A 47 0.81 12.62 -11.13
N SER A 48 0.50 13.88 -11.48
CA SER A 48 -0.73 14.21 -12.17
C SER A 48 -0.59 13.90 -13.65
N LEU A 49 -1.62 13.31 -14.27
CA LEU A 49 -1.64 12.90 -15.67
C LEU A 49 -2.63 13.75 -16.45
N ALA A 50 -2.16 14.42 -17.51
CA ALA A 50 -3.03 15.06 -18.49
C ALA A 50 -3.69 14.03 -19.41
N GLU A 51 -2.91 13.03 -19.85
CA GLU A 51 -3.36 12.00 -20.78
C GLU A 51 -2.73 10.64 -20.46
N TYR A 52 -3.48 9.59 -20.74
CA TYR A 52 -3.00 8.21 -20.72
C TYR A 52 -3.52 7.46 -21.93
N CYS A 53 -2.62 6.81 -22.68
CA CYS A 53 -2.93 5.91 -23.77
C CYS A 53 -2.51 4.50 -23.36
N GLY A 54 -3.40 3.55 -23.53
CA GLY A 54 -3.17 2.14 -23.21
C GLY A 54 -3.84 1.20 -24.21
N ILE A 55 -3.66 -0.09 -23.99
CA ILE A 55 -4.30 -1.15 -24.76
C ILE A 55 -5.22 -1.93 -23.83
N SER A 56 -6.47 -2.13 -24.23
CA SER A 56 -7.44 -2.94 -23.50
C SER A 56 -7.10 -4.43 -23.60
N ASN A 57 -7.70 -5.25 -22.74
CA ASN A 57 -7.56 -6.72 -22.78
C ASN A 57 -8.03 -7.32 -24.11
N SER A 58 -8.86 -6.60 -24.89
CA SER A 58 -9.30 -6.98 -26.25
C SER A 58 -8.38 -6.49 -27.35
N GLY A 59 -7.23 -5.89 -27.00
CA GLY A 59 -6.24 -5.40 -27.97
C GLY A 59 -6.52 -4.02 -28.56
N HIS A 60 -7.60 -3.33 -28.15
CA HIS A 60 -7.93 -2.00 -28.65
C HIS A 60 -7.17 -0.91 -27.91
N THR A 61 -6.57 -0.01 -28.66
CA THR A 61 -5.96 1.21 -28.10
C THR A 61 -7.05 2.17 -27.63
N PHE A 62 -6.86 2.75 -26.45
CA PHE A 62 -7.73 3.78 -25.91
C PHE A 62 -6.92 4.93 -25.32
N THR A 63 -7.53 6.10 -25.28
CA THR A 63 -6.94 7.32 -24.72
C THR A 63 -7.89 7.91 -23.69
N LEU A 64 -7.36 8.21 -22.50
CA LEU A 64 -8.06 8.92 -21.45
C LEU A 64 -7.42 10.29 -21.25
N ARG A 65 -8.25 11.30 -21.02
CA ARG A 65 -7.81 12.65 -20.64
C ARG A 65 -8.35 13.00 -19.29
N SER A 66 -7.52 13.61 -18.46
CA SER A 66 -7.97 14.11 -17.17
C SER A 66 -8.84 15.36 -17.34
N SER A 67 -9.71 15.58 -16.37
CA SER A 67 -10.50 16.79 -16.23
C SER A 67 -10.72 17.09 -14.75
N PRO A 68 -11.18 18.27 -14.36
CA PRO A 68 -11.53 18.57 -12.97
C PRO A 68 -12.57 17.61 -12.37
N SER A 69 -13.47 17.07 -13.21
CA SER A 69 -14.45 16.07 -12.81
C SER A 69 -13.88 14.65 -12.75
N GLU A 70 -12.86 14.33 -13.53
CA GLU A 70 -12.20 13.02 -13.58
C GLU A 70 -10.67 13.16 -13.54
N PRO A 71 -10.07 13.50 -12.40
CA PRO A 71 -8.62 13.59 -12.27
C PRO A 71 -7.97 12.20 -12.41
N MET A 72 -6.73 12.19 -12.91
CA MET A 72 -5.93 10.98 -13.07
C MET A 72 -4.58 11.16 -12.40
N PHE A 73 -4.20 10.18 -11.58
CA PHE A 73 -2.90 10.13 -10.91
C PHE A 73 -2.14 8.89 -11.33
N GLY A 74 -0.84 9.02 -11.51
CA GLY A 74 0.05 7.89 -11.84
C GLY A 74 0.97 7.56 -10.69
N TYR A 75 0.97 6.32 -10.24
CA TYR A 75 2.02 5.72 -9.41
C TYR A 75 3.08 5.14 -10.34
N VAL A 76 4.12 5.94 -10.62
CA VAL A 76 5.14 5.60 -11.61
C VAL A 76 6.18 4.67 -11.00
N ARG A 77 6.50 3.59 -11.71
CA ARG A 77 7.50 2.59 -11.37
C ARG A 77 8.43 2.35 -12.56
N GLN A 78 9.58 1.73 -12.29
CA GLN A 78 10.53 1.37 -13.35
C GLN A 78 9.90 0.43 -14.40
N SER A 79 9.03 -0.50 -13.98
CA SER A 79 8.41 -1.51 -14.84
C SER A 79 7.08 -1.09 -15.44
N GLY A 80 6.48 0.02 -15.00
CA GLY A 80 5.16 0.42 -15.46
C GLY A 80 4.53 1.55 -14.65
N ILE A 81 3.25 1.77 -14.89
CA ILE A 81 2.45 2.77 -14.18
C ILE A 81 1.11 2.17 -13.73
N LYS A 82 0.76 2.36 -12.47
CA LYS A 82 -0.60 2.15 -11.98
C LYS A 82 -1.30 3.49 -11.97
N ILE A 83 -2.47 3.56 -12.60
CA ILE A 83 -3.24 4.80 -12.73
C ILE A 83 -4.40 4.75 -11.74
N TYR A 84 -4.55 5.81 -10.98
CA TYR A 84 -5.64 6.00 -10.03
C TYR A 84 -6.58 7.09 -10.52
N ARG A 85 -7.86 6.74 -10.64
CA ARG A 85 -8.97 7.60 -11.08
C ARG A 85 -10.04 7.61 -9.98
N PRO A 86 -9.95 8.50 -8.99
CA PRO A 86 -10.77 8.44 -7.76
C PRO A 86 -12.28 8.54 -8.03
N LYS A 87 -12.68 9.23 -9.09
CA LYS A 87 -14.09 9.49 -9.43
C LYS A 87 -14.66 8.56 -10.51
N SER A 88 -13.83 7.71 -11.13
CA SER A 88 -14.27 6.76 -12.17
C SER A 88 -14.78 5.43 -11.57
N GLN A 89 -15.66 4.75 -12.31
CA GLN A 89 -16.03 3.36 -11.97
C GLN A 89 -14.83 2.42 -12.05
N SER A 90 -14.03 2.53 -13.12
CA SER A 90 -12.74 1.85 -13.25
C SER A 90 -11.66 2.68 -12.59
N ARG A 91 -11.55 2.54 -11.26
CA ARG A 91 -10.65 3.36 -10.45
C ARG A 91 -9.17 3.12 -10.73
N PHE A 92 -8.81 1.93 -11.17
CA PHE A 92 -7.41 1.57 -11.41
C PHE A 92 -7.21 0.99 -12.79
N LEU A 93 -6.14 1.45 -13.46
CA LEU A 93 -5.65 0.91 -14.71
C LEU A 93 -4.15 0.64 -14.56
N PHE A 94 -3.62 -0.20 -15.46
CA PHE A 94 -2.22 -0.59 -15.43
C PHE A 94 -1.63 -0.46 -16.82
N GLY A 95 -0.41 0.08 -16.89
CA GLY A 95 0.41 0.12 -18.11
C GLY A 95 1.80 -0.39 -17.84
N GLY A 96 2.36 -1.17 -18.76
CA GLY A 96 3.67 -1.80 -18.60
C GLY A 96 3.61 -3.18 -17.96
N ASN A 97 4.68 -3.59 -17.28
CA ASN A 97 4.80 -4.92 -16.70
C ASN A 97 4.52 -4.90 -15.20
N PHE A 98 3.42 -5.51 -14.79
CA PHE A 98 3.07 -5.77 -13.40
C PHE A 98 3.09 -7.27 -13.06
N ASN A 99 3.69 -8.11 -13.94
CA ASN A 99 3.84 -9.56 -13.78
C ASN A 99 4.92 -9.91 -12.76
N GLY A 100 4.91 -9.30 -11.64
CA GLY A 100 5.93 -9.52 -10.64
C GLY A 100 5.49 -9.01 -9.29
N TYR A 101 6.46 -8.91 -8.46
CA TYR A 101 6.30 -8.40 -7.14
C TYR A 101 6.04 -6.88 -7.17
N TYR A 102 4.83 -6.47 -6.81
CA TYR A 102 4.48 -5.06 -6.63
C TYR A 102 4.45 -4.72 -5.15
N CYS A 103 5.30 -3.79 -4.72
CA CYS A 103 5.29 -3.22 -3.39
C CYS A 103 5.47 -1.70 -3.49
N PHE A 104 4.49 -0.94 -3.07
CA PHE A 104 4.55 0.52 -3.03
C PHE A 104 5.05 0.99 -1.67
N GLY A 105 5.95 1.98 -1.66
CA GLY A 105 6.54 2.53 -0.46
C GLY A 105 7.81 1.84 0.04
N LEU A 106 8.22 0.71 -0.56
CA LEU A 106 9.39 -0.06 -0.11
C LEU A 106 10.70 0.74 -0.17
N GLU A 107 10.89 1.51 -1.26
CA GLU A 107 12.09 2.33 -1.49
C GLU A 107 12.18 3.54 -0.55
N GLN A 108 11.04 3.98 -0.01
CA GLN A 108 10.93 5.11 0.90
C GLN A 108 11.05 4.72 2.37
N LEU A 109 11.14 3.43 2.66
CA LEU A 109 11.29 2.95 4.03
C LEU A 109 12.66 3.32 4.61
N PRO A 110 12.74 3.70 5.91
CA PRO A 110 14.02 3.83 6.60
C PRO A 110 14.74 2.47 6.65
N VAL A 111 16.06 2.49 6.80
CA VAL A 111 16.88 1.28 6.89
C VAL A 111 16.39 0.35 8.00
N ALA A 112 16.00 0.91 9.15
CA ALA A 112 15.43 0.18 10.28
C ALA A 112 14.40 1.05 11.01
N GLY A 113 13.52 0.42 11.80
CA GLY A 113 12.50 1.14 12.56
C GLY A 113 11.81 0.30 13.63
N ASN A 114 10.95 0.94 14.42
CA ASN A 114 10.17 0.24 15.44
C ASN A 114 8.99 -0.51 14.84
N THR A 115 8.23 0.13 13.97
CA THR A 115 7.01 -0.45 13.42
C THR A 115 6.90 -0.12 11.93
N LEU A 116 6.59 -1.14 11.14
CA LEU A 116 6.18 -1.03 9.75
C LEU A 116 4.69 -1.36 9.65
N ILE A 117 3.95 -0.57 8.87
CA ILE A 117 2.54 -0.81 8.61
C ILE A 117 2.41 -1.36 7.17
N ILE A 118 1.66 -2.47 7.03
CA ILE A 118 1.25 -3.00 5.73
C ILE A 118 -0.24 -2.70 5.57
N THR A 119 -0.59 -1.93 4.54
CA THR A 119 -1.95 -1.47 4.28
C THR A 119 -2.48 -1.93 2.92
N GLY A 120 -3.76 -1.63 2.65
CA GLY A 120 -4.48 -2.15 1.47
C GLY A 120 -4.19 -1.42 0.16
N GLY A 121 -3.74 -0.15 0.21
CA GLY A 121 -3.58 0.66 -1.00
C GLY A 121 -2.57 1.79 -0.90
N GLU A 122 -2.21 2.34 -2.06
CA GLU A 122 -1.20 3.39 -2.20
C GLU A 122 -1.60 4.69 -1.49
N LYS A 123 -2.89 5.06 -1.55
CA LYS A 123 -3.42 6.25 -0.86
C LYS A 123 -3.16 6.17 0.65
N ASP A 124 -3.32 4.99 1.23
CA ASP A 124 -3.12 4.77 2.65
C ASP A 124 -1.65 4.83 3.03
N VAL A 125 -0.77 4.28 2.19
CA VAL A 125 0.68 4.43 2.36
C VAL A 125 1.08 5.90 2.36
N LEU A 126 0.57 6.69 1.40
CA LEU A 126 0.86 8.12 1.31
C LEU A 126 0.34 8.89 2.53
N SER A 127 -0.89 8.58 2.98
CA SER A 127 -1.48 9.22 4.16
C SER A 127 -0.69 8.89 5.42
N LEU A 128 -0.32 7.62 5.64
CA LEU A 128 0.54 7.20 6.75
C LEU A 128 1.90 7.89 6.71
N ALA A 129 2.53 7.94 5.54
CA ALA A 129 3.82 8.58 5.35
C ALA A 129 3.80 10.08 5.66
N ALA A 130 2.76 10.79 5.23
CA ALA A 130 2.55 12.21 5.52
C ALA A 130 2.37 12.47 7.04
N HIS A 131 1.87 11.47 7.79
CA HIS A 131 1.76 11.52 9.25
C HIS A 131 2.95 10.91 10.00
N GLY A 132 4.05 10.58 9.29
CA GLY A 132 5.30 10.11 9.88
C GLY A 132 5.33 8.63 10.25
N PHE A 133 4.53 7.79 9.60
CA PHE A 133 4.51 6.35 9.81
C PHE A 133 5.08 5.60 8.60
N PRO A 134 6.10 4.75 8.77
CA PRO A 134 6.60 3.89 7.70
C PRO A 134 5.51 2.90 7.28
N ALA A 135 5.18 2.91 5.99
CA ALA A 135 4.13 2.04 5.46
C ALA A 135 4.44 1.55 4.04
N ILE A 136 3.91 0.39 3.72
CA ILE A 136 3.92 -0.20 2.38
C ILE A 136 2.56 -0.80 2.05
N CYS A 137 2.29 -1.00 0.76
CA CYS A 137 1.21 -1.88 0.32
C CYS A 137 1.66 -2.75 -0.86
N PHE A 138 0.93 -3.85 -1.05
CA PHE A 138 1.08 -4.73 -2.21
C PHE A 138 0.01 -4.41 -3.27
N GLY A 139 -0.03 -5.15 -4.37
CA GLY A 139 -0.92 -4.85 -5.49
C GLY A 139 -2.41 -4.79 -5.15
N SER A 140 -2.83 -5.52 -4.12
CA SER A 140 -4.17 -5.48 -3.52
C SER A 140 -4.12 -6.14 -2.14
N GLU A 141 -5.21 -6.01 -1.36
CA GLU A 141 -5.39 -6.72 -0.07
C GLU A 141 -5.37 -8.25 -0.21
N THR A 142 -5.60 -8.77 -1.41
CA THR A 142 -5.55 -10.20 -1.72
C THR A 142 -4.21 -10.64 -2.33
N ALA A 143 -3.28 -9.71 -2.52
CA ALA A 143 -1.97 -10.05 -3.08
C ALA A 143 -1.17 -10.92 -2.11
N ARG A 144 -0.59 -11.98 -2.65
CA ARG A 144 0.31 -12.83 -1.88
C ARG A 144 1.61 -12.09 -1.57
N ILE A 145 1.99 -12.06 -0.30
CA ILE A 145 3.25 -11.48 0.14
C ILE A 145 4.33 -12.57 0.12
N PRO A 146 5.45 -12.39 -0.61
CA PRO A 146 6.53 -13.35 -0.60
C PRO A 146 7.14 -13.50 0.80
N HIS A 147 7.30 -14.72 1.29
CA HIS A 147 7.89 -14.99 2.61
C HIS A 147 9.27 -14.36 2.77
N LYS A 148 10.11 -14.43 1.74
CA LYS A 148 11.43 -13.77 1.73
C LYS A 148 11.34 -12.28 2.04
N GLN A 149 10.34 -11.59 1.48
CA GLN A 149 10.16 -10.15 1.72
C GLN A 149 9.75 -9.87 3.17
N ILE A 150 8.84 -10.68 3.74
CA ILE A 150 8.47 -10.53 5.15
C ILE A 150 9.67 -10.80 6.05
N GLU A 151 10.48 -11.81 5.76
CA GLU A 151 11.70 -12.12 6.50
C GLU A 151 12.67 -10.93 6.49
N GLU A 152 12.96 -10.35 5.33
CA GLU A 152 13.79 -9.14 5.21
C GLU A 152 13.23 -7.96 5.99
N LEU A 153 11.91 -7.75 5.98
CA LEU A 153 11.25 -6.69 6.72
C LEU A 153 11.30 -6.91 8.24
N THR A 154 11.21 -8.16 8.72
CA THR A 154 11.35 -8.47 10.16
C THR A 154 12.77 -8.25 10.69
N GLN A 155 13.79 -8.26 9.83
CA GLN A 155 15.16 -7.88 10.19
C GLN A 155 15.31 -6.36 10.36
N ARG A 156 14.49 -5.57 9.65
CA ARG A 156 14.54 -4.11 9.65
C ARG A 156 13.62 -3.48 10.69
N PHE A 157 12.47 -4.10 10.95
CA PHE A 157 11.44 -3.56 11.84
C PHE A 157 11.12 -4.51 12.98
N ARG A 158 11.03 -3.98 14.20
CA ARG A 158 10.72 -4.76 15.40
C ARG A 158 9.30 -5.32 15.40
N ASN A 159 8.38 -4.56 14.78
CA ASN A 159 6.97 -4.92 14.65
C ASN A 159 6.52 -4.71 13.21
N ILE A 160 5.74 -5.65 12.69
CA ILE A 160 4.99 -5.48 11.44
C ILE A 160 3.50 -5.56 11.79
N VAL A 161 2.72 -4.61 11.31
CA VAL A 161 1.29 -4.48 11.63
C VAL A 161 0.49 -4.40 10.32
N LEU A 162 -0.49 -5.29 10.18
CA LEU A 162 -1.48 -5.23 9.12
C LEU A 162 -2.57 -4.23 9.49
N LEU A 163 -2.82 -3.29 8.59
CA LEU A 163 -3.86 -2.28 8.71
C LEU A 163 -4.63 -2.19 7.40
N TYR A 164 -5.64 -3.03 7.26
CA TYR A 164 -6.52 -3.09 6.09
C TYR A 164 -7.84 -2.36 6.37
N ASP A 165 -8.70 -2.29 5.36
CA ASP A 165 -10.00 -1.64 5.46
C ASP A 165 -10.85 -2.24 6.60
N MET A 166 -11.64 -1.39 7.27
CA MET A 166 -12.52 -1.82 8.38
C MET A 166 -13.82 -2.46 7.89
N ASP A 167 -14.04 -2.57 6.59
CA ASP A 167 -15.16 -3.34 6.05
C ASP A 167 -14.97 -4.87 6.25
N ALA A 168 -16.04 -5.64 6.05
CA ALA A 168 -16.00 -7.09 6.28
C ALA A 168 -14.94 -7.81 5.41
N THR A 169 -14.70 -7.31 4.21
CA THR A 169 -13.71 -7.87 3.27
C THR A 169 -12.29 -7.62 3.75
N GLY A 170 -11.95 -6.38 4.09
CA GLY A 170 -10.64 -6.00 4.58
C GLY A 170 -10.30 -6.72 5.90
N LYS A 171 -11.23 -6.78 6.85
CA LYS A 171 -11.05 -7.52 8.11
C LYS A 171 -10.79 -9.01 7.88
N LYS A 172 -11.55 -9.64 6.97
CA LYS A 172 -11.36 -11.05 6.60
C LYS A 172 -9.98 -11.30 6.00
N HIS A 173 -9.55 -10.45 5.07
CA HIS A 173 -8.23 -10.59 4.42
C HIS A 173 -7.09 -10.32 5.40
N ALA A 174 -7.18 -9.30 6.25
CA ALA A 174 -6.19 -9.03 7.28
C ALA A 174 -6.02 -10.20 8.26
N LEU A 175 -7.13 -10.85 8.67
CA LEU A 175 -7.09 -12.01 9.53
C LEU A 175 -6.44 -13.22 8.83
N ALA A 176 -6.81 -13.50 7.59
CA ALA A 176 -6.24 -14.60 6.81
C ALA A 176 -4.73 -14.42 6.61
N LEU A 177 -4.30 -13.21 6.25
CA LEU A 177 -2.89 -12.90 6.07
C LEU A 177 -2.11 -12.97 7.39
N GLN A 178 -2.69 -12.52 8.51
CA GLN A 178 -2.08 -12.67 9.83
C GLN A 178 -1.84 -14.15 10.17
N GLN A 179 -2.79 -15.02 9.84
CA GLN A 179 -2.66 -16.47 10.06
C GLN A 179 -1.58 -17.08 9.15
N GLU A 180 -1.52 -16.67 7.89
CA GLU A 180 -0.47 -17.09 6.95
C GLU A 180 0.92 -16.68 7.45
N LEU A 181 1.05 -15.45 7.96
CA LEU A 181 2.32 -14.88 8.41
C LEU A 181 2.59 -15.11 9.91
N ARG A 182 1.90 -16.04 10.57
CA ARG A 182 2.02 -16.30 12.02
C ARG A 182 3.45 -16.58 12.49
N ALA A 183 4.27 -17.19 11.65
CA ALA A 183 5.68 -17.48 11.94
C ALA A 183 6.54 -16.22 12.12
N TYR A 184 6.10 -15.08 11.58
CA TYR A 184 6.80 -13.80 11.61
C TYR A 184 6.27 -12.84 12.68
N ASN A 185 5.33 -13.31 13.52
CA ASN A 185 4.74 -12.51 14.59
C ASN A 185 4.14 -11.17 14.12
N VAL A 186 3.49 -11.17 12.95
CA VAL A 186 2.82 -10.00 12.38
C VAL A 186 1.56 -9.68 13.19
N GLY A 187 1.44 -8.43 13.66
CA GLY A 187 0.28 -7.91 14.35
C GLY A 187 -0.83 -7.48 13.40
N ARG A 188 -2.01 -7.20 13.94
CA ARG A 188 -3.14 -6.60 13.21
C ARG A 188 -3.70 -5.45 14.04
N LEU A 189 -4.07 -4.37 13.37
CA LEU A 189 -4.72 -3.21 13.97
C LEU A 189 -6.09 -3.00 13.32
N GLU A 190 -7.07 -2.69 14.14
CA GLU A 190 -8.39 -2.23 13.69
C GLU A 190 -8.60 -0.78 14.14
N LEU A 191 -9.06 0.06 13.20
CA LEU A 191 -9.42 1.45 13.48
C LEU A 191 -10.83 1.52 14.08
N PRO A 192 -11.13 2.51 14.91
CA PRO A 192 -12.48 2.77 15.42
C PRO A 192 -13.35 3.46 14.35
N LEU A 193 -13.48 2.80 13.19
CA LEU A 193 -14.29 3.25 12.05
C LEU A 193 -15.44 2.27 11.81
N PRO A 194 -16.60 2.75 11.30
CA PRO A 194 -17.77 1.91 11.07
C PRO A 194 -17.60 0.91 9.92
N GLY A 195 -16.61 1.07 9.04
CA GLY A 195 -16.37 0.21 7.88
C GLY A 195 -17.32 0.49 6.71
N THR A 196 -17.88 1.69 6.64
CA THR A 196 -18.70 2.14 5.51
C THR A 196 -17.84 2.48 4.31
N LYS A 197 -18.45 2.71 3.15
CA LYS A 197 -17.71 3.07 1.92
C LYS A 197 -16.86 4.35 2.08
N GLN A 198 -17.26 5.26 2.95
CA GLN A 198 -16.62 6.56 3.17
C GLN A 198 -15.73 6.59 4.42
N GLU A 199 -15.83 5.59 5.30
CA GLU A 199 -15.16 5.60 6.61
C GLU A 199 -14.65 4.21 6.94
N LYS A 200 -13.61 3.77 6.24
CA LYS A 200 -13.11 2.40 6.37
C LYS A 200 -11.60 2.24 6.40
N ASP A 201 -10.84 3.16 5.84
CA ASP A 201 -9.38 3.06 5.74
C ASP A 201 -8.66 4.11 6.59
N ILE A 202 -7.35 4.00 6.69
CA ILE A 202 -6.53 4.93 7.49
C ILE A 202 -6.53 6.34 6.90
N SER A 203 -6.68 6.48 5.60
CA SER A 203 -6.80 7.80 4.96
C SER A 203 -8.11 8.47 5.36
N ASP A 204 -9.20 7.71 5.45
CA ASP A 204 -10.48 8.22 5.97
C ASP A 204 -10.36 8.61 7.45
N TYR A 205 -9.63 7.83 8.25
CA TYR A 205 -9.37 8.15 9.66
C TYR A 205 -8.75 9.53 9.82
N PHE A 206 -7.70 9.84 9.07
CA PHE A 206 -7.07 11.17 9.10
C PHE A 206 -7.96 12.26 8.48
N ARG A 207 -8.70 11.96 7.42
CA ARG A 207 -9.67 12.88 6.81
C ARG A 207 -10.78 13.28 7.79
N LEU A 208 -11.17 12.41 8.70
CA LEU A 208 -12.14 12.70 9.76
C LEU A 208 -11.57 13.56 10.91
N GLY A 209 -10.31 13.99 10.82
CA GLY A 209 -9.68 14.89 11.77
C GLY A 209 -8.90 14.20 12.89
N HIS A 210 -8.80 12.90 12.89
CA HIS A 210 -7.95 12.18 13.84
C HIS A 210 -6.47 12.49 13.62
N THR A 211 -5.73 12.58 14.70
CA THR A 211 -4.34 13.00 14.70
C THR A 211 -3.37 11.81 14.68
N ALA A 212 -2.12 12.07 14.25
CA ALA A 212 -1.03 11.10 14.37
C ALA A 212 -0.79 10.65 15.83
N THR A 213 -1.05 11.53 16.79
CA THR A 213 -0.92 11.21 18.23
C THR A 213 -2.00 10.22 18.69
N GLU A 214 -3.24 10.39 18.25
CA GLU A 214 -4.32 9.44 18.52
C GLU A 214 -4.04 8.10 17.85
N PHE A 215 -3.62 8.10 16.61
CA PHE A 215 -3.26 6.88 15.90
C PHE A 215 -2.11 6.12 16.59
N ARG A 216 -1.06 6.81 17.09
CA ARG A 216 0.01 6.16 17.88
C ARG A 216 -0.50 5.43 19.11
N LYS A 217 -1.57 5.91 19.75
CA LYS A 217 -2.16 5.24 20.94
C LYS A 217 -2.86 3.92 20.57
N LEU A 218 -3.33 3.79 19.34
CA LEU A 218 -3.94 2.55 18.83
C LEU A 218 -2.90 1.49 18.46
N MET A 219 -1.66 1.90 18.16
CA MET A 219 -0.62 0.97 17.73
C MET A 219 -0.32 -0.07 18.81
N PRO A 220 -0.13 -1.36 18.43
CA PRO A 220 0.26 -2.39 19.36
C PRO A 220 1.55 -1.98 20.08
N ARG A 221 1.56 -2.13 21.41
CA ARG A 221 2.80 -1.90 22.15
C ARG A 221 3.86 -2.89 21.68
N PRO A 222 5.13 -2.46 21.53
CA PRO A 222 6.21 -3.37 21.20
C PRO A 222 6.22 -4.52 22.20
N LYS A 223 6.21 -5.76 21.71
CA LYS A 223 6.47 -6.88 22.60
C LYS A 223 7.89 -6.73 23.11
N VAL A 224 8.03 -6.58 24.43
CA VAL A 224 9.34 -6.58 25.07
C VAL A 224 9.94 -7.97 24.83
N GLN A 225 11.02 -8.05 24.06
CA GLN A 225 11.78 -9.30 23.94
C GLN A 225 12.35 -9.61 25.34
N GLN A 226 11.78 -10.58 26.03
CA GLN A 226 12.35 -11.08 27.27
C GLN A 226 13.60 -11.88 26.90
N TYR A 227 14.77 -11.31 27.19
CA TYR A 227 16.02 -12.04 27.17
C TYR A 227 16.08 -12.90 28.42
N ILE A 228 15.91 -14.21 28.26
CA ILE A 228 16.14 -15.14 29.35
C ILE A 228 17.65 -15.43 29.38
N GLN A 229 18.35 -14.89 30.38
CA GLN A 229 19.72 -15.29 30.63
C GLN A 229 19.69 -16.70 31.25
N HIS A 230 20.11 -17.68 30.49
CA HIS A 230 20.37 -19.01 31.02
C HIS A 230 21.62 -18.96 31.94
N LYS A 231 21.60 -19.66 33.07
CA LYS A 231 22.72 -19.81 33.99
C LYS A 231 24.02 -20.33 33.36
N SER A 232 24.00 -20.73 32.11
CA SER A 232 25.16 -21.18 31.31
C SER A 232 25.89 -20.06 30.57
N GLY A 233 25.52 -18.80 30.75
CA GLY A 233 26.16 -17.64 30.05
C GLY A 233 25.88 -17.50 28.59
N LYS A 234 25.00 -18.32 28.02
CA LYS A 234 24.56 -18.18 26.61
C LYS A 234 23.19 -17.48 26.56
N THR A 235 23.12 -16.37 25.84
CA THR A 235 21.87 -15.65 25.56
C THR A 235 21.14 -16.33 24.40
N ILE A 236 19.92 -16.82 24.62
CA ILE A 236 19.05 -17.34 23.58
C ILE A 236 17.97 -16.31 23.30
N LYS A 237 17.79 -15.96 22.05
CA LYS A 237 16.78 -15.02 21.56
C LYS A 237 15.51 -15.81 21.19
N TYR A 238 14.40 -15.51 21.85
CA TYR A 238 13.06 -16.01 21.52
C TYR A 238 12.16 -14.92 21.01
#